data_253c08ff789974a0e6e4ef82c11a4d74
#
_entry.id   253c08ff789974a0e6e4ef82c11a4d74
#
_cell.length_a   1.000
_cell.length_b   1.000
_cell.length_c   1.000
_cell.angle_alpha   90.00
_cell.angle_beta   90.00
_cell.angle_gamma   90.00
#
_symmetry.space_group_name_H-M   'P 1'
#
loop_
_entity.id
_entity.type
_entity.pdbx_description
1 polymer ?
#
loop_
_entity_poly.entity_id
_entity_poly.type
_entity_poly.pdbx_seq_one_letter_code
_entity_poly.pdbx_strand_id
1 'polypeptide(L)'
;MPAERVDSVVIGAGVAGLAVARSLALAGREVIVLEAEGAIGTATSSRNSEVIHAGIYYSPDSLKAKLCVAGRLALYPFLAERGIPHRRCGKLIVATDQAQIPGLEKLHAQARANGVADLRMLTAREARALEPQLACVAALESPSTGIVDSHAFMLGLRGEAEDHGAAIAFRSPLLAGRIPEGGIELEVGGAEPMRLLAQTVVNCAGLFAQDVARSIEGFPAERIPPAYYCKGNYFNLSGRAPFSRLVYPAPEAAGLGVHLTLDLAGQARFGPDVEWIERIDYDVDPGRAEVFYNAIRSYWPDLKDGALQPAYSGIRPKLQARGEPASDFLIQGPADHGVPGLVNLFGIESPGLTAALAIGDHVRELVRG
;
A
#
# COMPACT_ATOMS: atom_id res chain seq x y z
N MET A 1 -3.57 -12.11 -35.47
CA MET A 1 -2.95 -13.39 -35.03
C MET A 1 -3.98 -14.12 -34.18
N PRO A 2 -4.02 -15.47 -34.17
CA PRO A 2 -4.87 -16.19 -33.22
C PRO A 2 -4.43 -15.87 -31.79
N ALA A 3 -5.37 -15.88 -30.83
CA ALA A 3 -5.05 -15.68 -29.44
C ALA A 3 -4.37 -16.94 -28.88
N GLU A 4 -3.29 -16.76 -28.14
CA GLU A 4 -2.63 -17.82 -27.39
C GLU A 4 -3.40 -18.11 -26.12
N ARG A 5 -3.66 -19.38 -25.81
CA ARG A 5 -4.38 -19.78 -24.61
C ARG A 5 -3.43 -19.82 -23.42
N VAL A 6 -3.81 -19.15 -22.33
CA VAL A 6 -3.06 -19.10 -21.07
C VAL A 6 -4.00 -19.32 -19.90
N ASP A 7 -3.47 -19.83 -18.79
CA ASP A 7 -4.31 -20.05 -17.60
C ASP A 7 -4.62 -18.73 -16.89
N SER A 8 -3.61 -18.02 -16.42
CA SER A 8 -3.79 -16.81 -15.61
C SER A 8 -2.95 -15.64 -16.10
N VAL A 9 -3.55 -14.46 -16.18
CA VAL A 9 -2.87 -13.21 -16.47
C VAL A 9 -3.07 -12.23 -15.30
N VAL A 10 -1.98 -11.68 -14.80
CA VAL A 10 -1.99 -10.58 -13.79
C VAL A 10 -1.53 -9.31 -14.48
N ILE A 11 -2.30 -8.23 -14.38
CA ILE A 11 -1.99 -6.95 -15.00
C ILE A 11 -1.38 -6.02 -13.97
N GLY A 12 -0.09 -5.69 -14.13
CA GLY A 12 0.72 -4.86 -13.25
C GLY A 12 1.63 -5.65 -12.32
N ALA A 13 2.93 -5.31 -12.34
CA ALA A 13 3.98 -5.90 -11.48
C ALA A 13 4.31 -5.01 -10.26
N GLY A 14 3.32 -4.35 -9.69
CA GLY A 14 3.39 -3.75 -8.36
C GLY A 14 3.33 -4.83 -7.26
N VAL A 15 3.51 -4.44 -6.00
CA VAL A 15 3.53 -5.37 -4.86
C VAL A 15 2.28 -6.26 -4.78
N ALA A 16 1.10 -5.72 -5.09
CA ALA A 16 -0.15 -6.50 -5.10
C ALA A 16 -0.16 -7.52 -6.23
N GLY A 17 0.22 -7.12 -7.46
CA GLY A 17 0.26 -8.03 -8.60
C GLY A 17 1.30 -9.14 -8.44
N LEU A 18 2.48 -8.83 -7.90
CA LEU A 18 3.51 -9.83 -7.58
C LEU A 18 3.04 -10.81 -6.50
N ALA A 19 2.34 -10.33 -5.47
CA ALA A 19 1.79 -11.19 -4.42
C ALA A 19 0.67 -12.10 -4.95
N VAL A 20 -0.18 -11.58 -5.85
CA VAL A 20 -1.20 -12.37 -6.55
C VAL A 20 -0.55 -13.42 -7.44
N ALA A 21 0.42 -13.03 -8.27
CA ALA A 21 1.12 -13.96 -9.16
C ALA A 21 1.78 -15.10 -8.37
N ARG A 22 2.48 -14.74 -7.26
CA ARG A 22 3.04 -15.71 -6.33
C ARG A 22 1.98 -16.67 -5.77
N SER A 23 0.86 -16.15 -5.28
CA SER A 23 -0.17 -16.98 -4.65
C SER A 23 -0.83 -17.94 -5.64
N LEU A 24 -1.02 -17.52 -6.90
CA LEU A 24 -1.55 -18.36 -7.98
C LEU A 24 -0.52 -19.41 -8.45
N ALA A 25 0.75 -19.02 -8.61
CA ALA A 25 1.83 -19.94 -9.02
C ALA A 25 2.08 -21.03 -7.96
N LEU A 26 2.08 -20.67 -6.67
CA LEU A 26 2.14 -21.64 -5.55
C LEU A 26 0.95 -22.61 -5.52
N ALA A 27 -0.19 -22.21 -6.07
CA ALA A 27 -1.35 -23.10 -6.25
C ALA A 27 -1.25 -23.98 -7.52
N GLY A 28 -0.12 -23.95 -8.23
CA GLY A 28 0.16 -24.77 -9.43
C GLY A 28 -0.44 -24.19 -10.72
N ARG A 29 -0.82 -22.90 -10.73
CA ARG A 29 -1.34 -22.25 -11.95
C ARG A 29 -0.20 -21.70 -12.81
N GLU A 30 -0.37 -21.73 -14.12
CA GLU A 30 0.48 -21.00 -15.05
C GLU A 30 0.12 -19.51 -14.99
N VAL A 31 1.10 -18.63 -14.71
CA VAL A 31 0.86 -17.20 -14.51
C VAL A 31 1.74 -16.36 -15.41
N ILE A 32 1.13 -15.46 -16.18
CA ILE A 32 1.83 -14.40 -16.89
C ILE A 32 1.50 -13.06 -16.24
N VAL A 33 2.52 -12.31 -15.83
CA VAL A 33 2.37 -10.94 -15.35
C VAL A 33 2.68 -9.97 -16.48
N LEU A 34 1.73 -9.14 -16.87
CA LEU A 34 1.93 -8.08 -17.85
C LEU A 34 2.28 -6.78 -17.11
N GLU A 35 3.47 -6.24 -17.39
CA GLU A 35 3.91 -4.96 -16.85
C GLU A 35 4.18 -3.96 -17.97
N ALA A 36 3.56 -2.79 -17.89
CA ALA A 36 3.68 -1.74 -18.91
C ALA A 36 5.07 -1.11 -18.93
N GLU A 37 5.72 -1.04 -17.77
CA GLU A 37 7.02 -0.44 -17.61
C GLU A 37 8.18 -1.45 -17.77
N GLY A 38 9.42 -0.94 -17.71
CA GLY A 38 10.63 -1.77 -17.85
C GLY A 38 11.11 -2.43 -16.56
N ALA A 39 10.40 -2.24 -15.44
CA ALA A 39 10.78 -2.75 -14.13
C ALA A 39 9.56 -2.95 -13.23
N ILE A 40 9.71 -3.77 -12.18
CA ILE A 40 8.67 -3.96 -11.16
C ILE A 40 8.52 -2.72 -10.28
N GLY A 41 7.29 -2.48 -9.77
CA GLY A 41 7.02 -1.54 -8.69
C GLY A 41 7.27 -0.06 -8.99
N THR A 42 7.29 0.37 -10.22
CA THR A 42 7.69 1.72 -10.68
C THR A 42 6.76 2.87 -10.23
N ALA A 43 5.52 2.54 -9.81
CA ALA A 43 4.53 3.52 -9.36
C ALA A 43 4.38 3.53 -7.82
N THR A 44 3.16 3.34 -7.31
CA THR A 44 2.82 3.43 -5.87
C THR A 44 3.65 2.50 -4.98
N SER A 45 4.06 1.34 -5.48
CA SER A 45 4.77 0.32 -4.69
C SER A 45 6.18 0.71 -4.26
N SER A 46 6.88 1.59 -5.00
CA SER A 46 8.21 2.14 -4.64
C SER A 46 8.13 3.54 -4.03
N ARG A 47 6.92 4.13 -3.95
CA ARG A 47 6.72 5.53 -3.53
C ARG A 47 5.81 5.60 -2.31
N ASN A 48 6.26 5.01 -1.20
CA ASN A 48 5.51 4.90 0.05
C ASN A 48 6.44 5.02 1.27
N SER A 49 5.91 4.89 2.47
CA SER A 49 6.65 5.03 3.72
C SER A 49 7.38 3.76 4.15
N GLU A 50 7.26 2.65 3.41
CA GLU A 50 7.87 1.35 3.72
C GLU A 50 7.50 0.78 5.09
N VAL A 51 6.33 1.17 5.62
CA VAL A 51 5.87 0.80 6.95
C VAL A 51 5.11 -0.52 6.91
N ILE A 52 5.51 -1.45 7.79
CA ILE A 52 4.71 -2.62 8.14
C ILE A 52 3.69 -2.18 9.19
N HIS A 53 2.44 -1.95 8.76
CA HIS A 53 1.37 -1.48 9.60
C HIS A 53 0.81 -2.57 10.53
N ALA A 54 0.45 -2.19 11.75
CA ALA A 54 -0.15 -3.12 12.70
C ALA A 54 -1.64 -3.43 12.44
N GLY A 55 -2.38 -2.54 11.74
CA GLY A 55 -3.83 -2.69 11.51
C GLY A 55 -4.71 -1.81 12.42
N ILE A 56 -4.16 -0.69 12.91
CA ILE A 56 -4.75 0.12 13.99
C ILE A 56 -5.92 0.99 13.52
N TYR A 57 -5.77 1.66 12.35
CA TYR A 57 -6.59 2.81 11.95
C TYR A 57 -7.87 2.45 11.18
N TYR A 58 -8.02 1.21 10.76
CA TYR A 58 -9.07 0.81 9.82
C TYR A 58 -10.35 0.45 10.57
N SER A 59 -11.50 0.72 9.95
CA SER A 59 -12.78 0.33 10.51
C SER A 59 -12.83 -1.19 10.74
N PRO A 60 -13.36 -1.65 11.88
CA PRO A 60 -13.55 -3.07 12.12
C PRO A 60 -14.34 -3.72 10.96
N ASP A 61 -14.00 -4.96 10.63
CA ASP A 61 -14.58 -5.75 9.53
C ASP A 61 -14.27 -5.30 8.11
N SER A 62 -13.63 -4.15 7.91
CA SER A 62 -13.16 -3.72 6.59
C SER A 62 -12.10 -4.66 6.01
N LEU A 63 -11.98 -4.72 4.67
CA LEU A 63 -10.91 -5.45 4.01
C LEU A 63 -9.54 -4.91 4.40
N LYS A 64 -9.39 -3.58 4.54
CA LYS A 64 -8.16 -2.96 5.03
C LYS A 64 -7.75 -3.50 6.40
N ALA A 65 -8.70 -3.62 7.35
CA ALA A 65 -8.40 -4.16 8.68
C ALA A 65 -7.99 -5.64 8.61
N LYS A 66 -8.82 -6.46 7.99
CA LYS A 66 -8.62 -7.92 7.88
C LYS A 66 -7.31 -8.26 7.16
N LEU A 67 -7.11 -7.68 5.97
CA LEU A 67 -5.94 -7.98 5.13
C LEU A 67 -4.66 -7.36 5.68
N CYS A 68 -4.73 -6.22 6.40
CA CYS A 68 -3.55 -5.66 7.05
C CYS A 68 -3.06 -6.53 8.21
N VAL A 69 -3.96 -7.00 9.07
CA VAL A 69 -3.57 -7.86 10.22
C VAL A 69 -3.07 -9.21 9.73
N ALA A 70 -3.80 -9.88 8.82
CA ALA A 70 -3.36 -11.13 8.23
C ALA A 70 -2.04 -10.99 7.47
N GLY A 71 -1.93 -9.95 6.64
CA GLY A 71 -0.72 -9.64 5.87
C GLY A 71 0.48 -9.40 6.77
N ARG A 72 0.35 -8.60 7.85
CA ARG A 72 1.43 -8.39 8.81
C ARG A 72 1.91 -9.69 9.45
N LEU A 73 0.98 -10.56 9.84
CA LEU A 73 1.31 -11.86 10.45
C LEU A 73 2.07 -12.76 9.49
N ALA A 74 1.72 -12.74 8.20
CA ALA A 74 2.41 -13.51 7.16
C ALA A 74 3.74 -12.84 6.74
N LEU A 75 3.81 -11.50 6.78
CA LEU A 75 4.93 -10.74 6.22
C LEU A 75 6.22 -10.93 7.03
N TYR A 76 6.20 -10.82 8.36
CA TYR A 76 7.42 -10.96 9.17
C TYR A 76 8.11 -12.31 8.99
N PRO A 77 7.42 -13.47 9.04
CA PRO A 77 8.05 -14.76 8.71
C PRO A 77 8.59 -14.80 7.28
N PHE A 78 7.82 -14.33 6.29
CA PHE A 78 8.23 -14.28 4.90
C PHE A 78 9.54 -13.51 4.71
N LEU A 79 9.66 -12.32 5.33
CA LEU A 79 10.85 -11.49 5.25
C LEU A 79 12.05 -12.15 5.92
N ALA A 80 11.85 -12.74 7.11
CA ALA A 80 12.92 -13.39 7.86
C ALA A 80 13.46 -14.63 7.15
N GLU A 81 12.60 -15.50 6.64
CA GLU A 81 12.98 -16.73 5.93
C GLU A 81 13.79 -16.44 4.65
N ARG A 82 13.57 -15.30 4.01
CA ARG A 82 14.22 -14.91 2.74
C ARG A 82 15.36 -13.91 2.93
N GLY A 83 15.70 -13.55 4.17
CA GLY A 83 16.73 -12.57 4.46
C GLY A 83 16.42 -11.17 3.92
N ILE A 84 15.13 -10.84 3.73
CA ILE A 84 14.72 -9.52 3.22
C ILE A 84 14.89 -8.50 4.34
N PRO A 85 15.60 -7.38 4.08
CA PRO A 85 15.86 -6.38 5.09
C PRO A 85 14.57 -5.78 5.66
N HIS A 86 14.42 -5.86 6.97
CA HIS A 86 13.29 -5.28 7.70
C HIS A 86 13.68 -5.02 9.15
N ARG A 87 12.91 -4.18 9.84
CA ARG A 87 13.12 -3.90 11.26
C ARG A 87 11.79 -3.68 11.97
N ARG A 88 11.55 -4.42 13.03
CA ARG A 88 10.41 -4.24 13.93
C ARG A 88 10.73 -3.15 14.95
N CYS A 89 10.80 -1.90 14.50
CA CYS A 89 11.24 -0.76 15.30
C CYS A 89 10.16 -0.22 16.26
N GLY A 90 8.90 -0.61 16.06
CA GLY A 90 7.78 -0.05 16.82
C GLY A 90 7.35 1.34 16.35
N LYS A 91 6.22 1.79 16.89
CA LYS A 91 5.64 3.11 16.61
C LYS A 91 5.02 3.70 17.88
N LEU A 92 5.16 5.01 18.07
CA LEU A 92 4.40 5.78 19.03
C LEU A 92 3.37 6.65 18.31
N ILE A 93 2.10 6.53 18.68
CA ILE A 93 1.04 7.45 18.26
C ILE A 93 0.86 8.42 19.43
N VAL A 94 1.11 9.71 19.21
CA VAL A 94 1.33 10.68 20.29
C VAL A 94 0.24 11.73 20.35
N ALA A 95 -0.31 11.95 21.55
CA ALA A 95 -1.13 13.11 21.87
C ALA A 95 -0.21 14.24 22.34
N THR A 96 -0.26 15.38 21.68
CA THR A 96 0.48 16.59 22.05
C THR A 96 -0.37 17.55 22.91
N ASP A 97 -1.67 17.27 23.01
CA ASP A 97 -2.65 18.00 23.78
C ASP A 97 -3.55 17.02 24.58
N GLN A 98 -4.03 17.44 25.76
CA GLN A 98 -4.92 16.65 26.62
C GLN A 98 -6.24 16.28 25.91
N ALA A 99 -6.75 17.15 25.05
CA ALA A 99 -7.99 16.91 24.29
C ALA A 99 -7.87 15.75 23.27
N GLN A 100 -6.66 15.35 22.90
CA GLN A 100 -6.40 14.24 21.97
C GLN A 100 -6.40 12.85 22.66
N ILE A 101 -6.31 12.79 24.02
CA ILE A 101 -6.23 11.53 24.77
C ILE A 101 -7.44 10.62 24.49
N PRO A 102 -8.70 11.10 24.53
CA PRO A 102 -9.86 10.25 24.21
C PRO A 102 -9.79 9.65 22.79
N GLY A 103 -9.16 10.37 21.85
CA GLY A 103 -8.88 9.86 20.50
C GLY A 103 -7.93 8.66 20.49
N LEU A 104 -6.86 8.69 21.30
CA LEU A 104 -5.95 7.54 21.46
C LEU A 104 -6.65 6.35 22.12
N GLU A 105 -7.49 6.57 23.12
CA GLU A 105 -8.28 5.50 23.77
C GLU A 105 -9.23 4.83 22.81
N LYS A 106 -9.95 5.63 21.99
CA LYS A 106 -10.82 5.12 20.93
C LYS A 106 -10.03 4.31 19.90
N LEU A 107 -8.86 4.81 19.49
CA LEU A 107 -7.98 4.14 18.56
C LEU A 107 -7.45 2.81 19.13
N HIS A 108 -7.11 2.78 20.42
CA HIS A 108 -6.72 1.55 21.11
C HIS A 108 -7.85 0.51 21.12
N ALA A 109 -9.07 0.93 21.44
CA ALA A 109 -10.24 0.03 21.41
C ALA A 109 -10.52 -0.51 20.01
N GLN A 110 -10.44 0.36 18.97
CA GLN A 110 -10.60 -0.03 17.57
C GLN A 110 -9.53 -1.03 17.12
N ALA A 111 -8.27 -0.80 17.50
CA ALA A 111 -7.18 -1.71 17.17
C ALA A 111 -7.39 -3.11 17.79
N ARG A 112 -7.87 -3.16 19.03
CA ARG A 112 -8.23 -4.44 19.68
C ARG A 112 -9.36 -5.15 18.94
N ALA A 113 -10.37 -4.44 18.48
CA ALA A 113 -11.44 -5.00 17.65
C ALA A 113 -10.90 -5.57 16.33
N ASN A 114 -9.84 -4.98 15.78
CA ASN A 114 -9.15 -5.50 14.58
C ASN A 114 -8.19 -6.67 14.87
N GLY A 115 -8.07 -7.14 16.12
CA GLY A 115 -7.15 -8.21 16.49
C GLY A 115 -5.72 -7.77 16.78
N VAL A 116 -5.48 -6.46 16.99
CA VAL A 116 -4.16 -5.91 17.40
C VAL A 116 -4.14 -5.80 18.92
N ALA A 117 -3.59 -6.80 19.59
CA ALA A 117 -3.67 -6.94 21.06
C ALA A 117 -2.44 -6.40 21.82
N ASP A 118 -1.35 -6.05 21.12
CA ASP A 118 -0.06 -5.69 21.70
C ASP A 118 0.14 -4.18 21.94
N LEU A 119 -0.92 -3.38 21.75
CA LEU A 119 -0.87 -1.95 21.98
C LEU A 119 -0.88 -1.61 23.48
N ARG A 120 -0.18 -0.54 23.84
CA ARG A 120 -0.08 -0.08 25.22
C ARG A 120 -0.21 1.44 25.31
N MET A 121 -1.13 1.92 26.15
CA MET A 121 -1.19 3.33 26.51
C MET A 121 -0.01 3.70 27.41
N LEU A 122 0.65 4.81 27.11
CA LEU A 122 1.79 5.34 27.83
C LEU A 122 1.48 6.74 28.38
N THR A 123 1.95 6.98 29.58
CA THR A 123 2.08 8.35 30.12
C THR A 123 3.18 9.12 29.37
N ALA A 124 3.16 10.45 29.46
CA ALA A 124 4.23 11.29 28.90
C ALA A 124 5.63 10.90 29.41
N ARG A 125 5.74 10.47 30.69
CA ARG A 125 7.01 10.02 31.28
C ARG A 125 7.51 8.73 30.64
N GLU A 126 6.64 7.75 30.45
CA GLU A 126 6.99 6.47 29.82
C GLU A 126 7.36 6.65 28.35
N ALA A 127 6.61 7.49 27.63
CA ALA A 127 6.90 7.80 26.22
C ALA A 127 8.26 8.49 26.07
N ARG A 128 8.59 9.45 26.93
CA ARG A 128 9.91 10.12 26.96
C ARG A 128 11.04 9.21 27.42
N ALA A 129 10.77 8.21 28.25
CA ALA A 129 11.78 7.21 28.59
C ALA A 129 12.17 6.35 27.39
N LEU A 130 11.24 6.12 26.44
CA LEU A 130 11.49 5.44 25.17
C LEU A 130 12.15 6.35 24.13
N GLU A 131 11.70 7.61 24.04
CA GLU A 131 12.15 8.61 23.05
C GLU A 131 12.36 9.97 23.76
N PRO A 132 13.58 10.27 24.24
CA PRO A 132 13.86 11.41 25.12
C PRO A 132 13.53 12.80 24.50
N GLN A 133 13.59 12.94 23.17
CA GLN A 133 13.29 14.19 22.48
C GLN A 133 11.79 14.39 22.20
N LEU A 134 10.94 13.42 22.57
CA LEU A 134 9.52 13.46 22.27
C LEU A 134 8.78 14.42 23.21
N ALA A 135 8.04 15.35 22.62
CA ALA A 135 7.08 16.19 23.31
C ALA A 135 5.67 15.60 23.17
N CYS A 136 5.10 15.09 24.25
CA CYS A 136 3.73 14.58 24.29
C CYS A 136 3.15 14.62 25.69
N VAL A 137 1.82 14.52 25.80
CA VAL A 137 1.07 14.36 27.05
C VAL A 137 0.67 12.90 27.30
N ALA A 138 0.50 12.12 26.25
CA ALA A 138 0.26 10.68 26.28
C ALA A 138 0.70 10.05 24.94
N ALA A 139 0.86 8.73 24.91
CA ALA A 139 1.11 8.00 23.65
C ALA A 139 0.45 6.62 23.66
N LEU A 140 0.24 6.09 22.47
CA LEU A 140 -0.13 4.70 22.24
C LEU A 140 1.04 4.01 21.55
N GLU A 141 1.66 3.06 22.22
CA GLU A 141 2.76 2.25 21.67
C GLU A 141 2.23 1.10 20.84
N SER A 142 2.85 0.88 19.67
CA SER A 142 2.58 -0.25 18.76
C SER A 142 3.86 -1.02 18.50
N PRO A 143 4.18 -2.05 19.27
CA PRO A 143 5.41 -2.82 19.13
C PRO A 143 5.50 -3.63 17.84
N SER A 144 4.36 -4.02 17.25
CA SER A 144 4.29 -4.82 16.03
C SER A 144 4.44 -4.02 14.73
N THR A 145 4.46 -2.69 14.81
CA THR A 145 4.78 -1.84 13.65
C THR A 145 6.27 -1.93 13.33
N GLY A 146 6.61 -1.91 12.03
CA GLY A 146 8.00 -1.95 11.57
C GLY A 146 8.19 -1.28 10.23
N ILE A 147 9.35 -1.50 9.65
CA ILE A 147 9.75 -1.02 8.32
C ILE A 147 10.36 -2.16 7.52
N VAL A 148 10.27 -2.10 6.20
CA VAL A 148 10.77 -3.11 5.27
C VAL A 148 11.40 -2.43 4.06
N ASP A 149 12.42 -3.06 3.48
CA ASP A 149 12.86 -2.74 2.11
C ASP A 149 11.78 -3.23 1.14
N SER A 150 10.97 -2.30 0.65
CA SER A 150 9.84 -2.60 -0.24
C SER A 150 10.30 -3.18 -1.58
N HIS A 151 11.47 -2.76 -2.07
CA HIS A 151 12.03 -3.28 -3.31
C HIS A 151 12.54 -4.72 -3.15
N ALA A 152 13.31 -4.99 -2.09
CA ALA A 152 13.74 -6.35 -1.78
C ALA A 152 12.56 -7.28 -1.51
N PHE A 153 11.49 -6.78 -0.89
CA PHE A 153 10.24 -7.54 -0.70
C PHE A 153 9.60 -7.90 -2.05
N MET A 154 9.48 -6.95 -2.98
CA MET A 154 8.95 -7.22 -4.32
C MET A 154 9.82 -8.19 -5.11
N LEU A 155 11.16 -8.11 -4.99
CA LEU A 155 12.07 -9.08 -5.59
C LEU A 155 11.88 -10.48 -5.00
N GLY A 156 11.66 -10.59 -3.69
CA GLY A 156 11.35 -11.87 -3.06
C GLY A 156 10.04 -12.49 -3.53
N LEU A 157 8.99 -11.66 -3.69
CA LEU A 157 7.71 -12.11 -4.26
C LEU A 157 7.86 -12.58 -5.70
N ARG A 158 8.60 -11.81 -6.50
CA ARG A 158 8.90 -12.13 -7.91
C ARG A 158 9.66 -13.45 -8.01
N GLY A 159 10.77 -13.57 -7.28
CA GLY A 159 11.61 -14.77 -7.33
C GLY A 159 10.81 -16.03 -7.01
N GLU A 160 10.01 -16.02 -5.94
CA GLU A 160 9.19 -17.18 -5.58
C GLU A 160 8.08 -17.47 -6.60
N ALA A 161 7.49 -16.44 -7.23
CA ALA A 161 6.54 -16.63 -8.32
C ALA A 161 7.21 -17.29 -9.54
N GLU A 162 8.40 -16.80 -9.95
CA GLU A 162 9.19 -17.35 -11.07
C GLU A 162 9.68 -18.77 -10.78
N ASP A 163 10.11 -19.07 -9.56
CA ASP A 163 10.51 -20.44 -9.14
C ASP A 163 9.36 -21.45 -9.25
N HIS A 164 8.10 -20.96 -9.21
CA HIS A 164 6.89 -21.77 -9.39
C HIS A 164 6.27 -21.62 -10.79
N GLY A 165 7.03 -21.13 -11.77
CA GLY A 165 6.65 -21.12 -13.18
C GLY A 165 5.92 -19.86 -13.66
N ALA A 166 5.80 -18.81 -12.84
CA ALA A 166 5.29 -17.54 -13.33
C ALA A 166 6.32 -16.84 -14.24
N ALA A 167 5.82 -16.12 -15.26
CA ALA A 167 6.65 -15.29 -16.13
C ALA A 167 6.21 -13.82 -16.06
N ILE A 168 7.17 -12.87 -16.12
CA ILE A 168 6.86 -11.45 -16.18
C ILE A 168 7.26 -10.88 -17.54
N ALA A 169 6.28 -10.36 -18.26
CA ALA A 169 6.47 -9.65 -19.51
C ALA A 169 6.54 -8.15 -19.26
N PHE A 170 7.74 -7.59 -19.31
CA PHE A 170 7.96 -6.14 -19.19
C PHE A 170 7.69 -5.42 -20.51
N ARG A 171 7.37 -4.13 -20.45
CA ARG A 171 7.03 -3.29 -21.62
C ARG A 171 5.90 -3.89 -22.44
N SER A 172 4.98 -4.53 -21.78
CA SER A 172 3.84 -5.26 -22.33
C SER A 172 2.53 -4.68 -21.80
N PRO A 173 2.17 -3.43 -22.20
CA PRO A 173 0.94 -2.79 -21.74
C PRO A 173 -0.29 -3.52 -22.28
N LEU A 174 -1.33 -3.66 -21.46
CA LEU A 174 -2.65 -4.02 -21.92
C LEU A 174 -3.22 -2.85 -22.74
N LEU A 175 -3.63 -3.12 -23.99
CA LEU A 175 -4.25 -2.13 -24.87
C LEU A 175 -5.77 -2.21 -24.85
N ALA A 176 -6.31 -3.43 -24.90
CA ALA A 176 -7.74 -3.70 -24.89
C ALA A 176 -8.01 -5.14 -24.42
N GLY A 177 -9.24 -5.40 -24.04
CA GLY A 177 -9.72 -6.74 -23.73
C GLY A 177 -11.17 -6.92 -24.21
N ARG A 178 -11.63 -8.16 -24.27
CA ARG A 178 -13.03 -8.52 -24.51
C ARG A 178 -13.36 -9.85 -23.83
N ILE A 179 -14.63 -10.12 -23.64
CA ILE A 179 -15.11 -11.31 -22.94
C ILE A 179 -15.85 -12.22 -23.94
N PRO A 180 -15.12 -13.02 -24.74
CA PRO A 180 -15.73 -14.03 -25.59
C PRO A 180 -16.15 -15.26 -24.78
N GLU A 181 -16.82 -16.21 -25.44
CA GLU A 181 -17.05 -17.52 -24.87
C GLU A 181 -15.70 -18.22 -24.58
N GLY A 182 -15.53 -18.74 -23.39
CA GLY A 182 -14.36 -19.54 -22.97
C GLY A 182 -13.18 -18.77 -22.40
N GLY A 183 -13.34 -17.50 -21.98
CA GLY A 183 -12.30 -16.76 -21.26
C GLY A 183 -12.33 -15.26 -21.49
N ILE A 184 -11.20 -14.61 -21.24
CA ILE A 184 -11.01 -13.17 -21.43
C ILE A 184 -9.87 -13.00 -22.44
N GLU A 185 -10.18 -12.42 -23.58
CA GLU A 185 -9.17 -12.11 -24.61
C GLU A 185 -8.54 -10.75 -24.30
N LEU A 186 -7.22 -10.70 -24.32
CA LEU A 186 -6.41 -9.51 -24.04
C LEU A 186 -5.55 -9.19 -25.26
N GLU A 187 -5.52 -7.93 -25.67
CA GLU A 187 -4.61 -7.38 -26.65
C GLU A 187 -3.45 -6.69 -25.94
N VAL A 188 -2.25 -7.26 -26.08
CA VAL A 188 -1.04 -6.82 -25.41
C VAL A 188 -0.16 -6.09 -26.40
N GLY A 189 0.25 -4.88 -26.06
CA GLY A 189 1.18 -4.06 -26.84
C GLY A 189 2.64 -4.36 -26.54
N GLY A 190 3.51 -3.46 -26.99
CA GLY A 190 4.96 -3.56 -26.79
C GLY A 190 5.70 -3.90 -28.09
N ALA A 191 6.97 -4.35 -27.96
CA ALA A 191 7.81 -4.65 -29.10
C ALA A 191 7.31 -5.87 -29.90
N GLU A 192 6.68 -6.81 -29.22
CA GLU A 192 6.11 -8.03 -29.80
C GLU A 192 4.62 -8.10 -29.41
N PRO A 193 3.73 -7.38 -30.13
CA PRO A 193 2.31 -7.39 -29.81
C PRO A 193 1.72 -8.79 -29.94
N MET A 194 0.86 -9.17 -28.96
CA MET A 194 0.24 -10.50 -28.94
C MET A 194 -1.22 -10.44 -28.47
N ARG A 195 -1.93 -11.53 -28.70
CA ARG A 195 -3.27 -11.74 -28.13
C ARG A 195 -3.25 -12.97 -27.24
N LEU A 196 -3.78 -12.80 -26.04
CA LEU A 196 -3.91 -13.87 -25.07
C LEU A 196 -5.39 -14.16 -24.82
N LEU A 197 -5.76 -15.43 -24.69
CA LEU A 197 -7.07 -15.86 -24.21
C LEU A 197 -6.87 -16.52 -22.84
N ALA A 198 -7.13 -15.78 -21.78
CA ALA A 198 -6.90 -16.19 -20.40
C ALA A 198 -8.17 -16.77 -19.76
N GLN A 199 -8.01 -17.82 -18.94
CA GLN A 199 -9.09 -18.33 -18.10
C GLN A 199 -9.33 -17.41 -16.89
N THR A 200 -8.25 -16.81 -16.37
CA THR A 200 -8.30 -15.88 -15.26
C THR A 200 -7.51 -14.61 -15.59
N VAL A 201 -8.08 -13.47 -15.32
CA VAL A 201 -7.42 -12.16 -15.41
C VAL A 201 -7.57 -11.43 -14.08
N VAL A 202 -6.45 -10.97 -13.52
CA VAL A 202 -6.44 -10.17 -12.29
C VAL A 202 -5.87 -8.79 -12.57
N ASN A 203 -6.71 -7.77 -12.46
CA ASN A 203 -6.34 -6.38 -12.64
C ASN A 203 -5.72 -5.81 -11.36
N CYS A 204 -4.39 -5.70 -11.35
CA CYS A 204 -3.56 -5.13 -10.29
C CYS A 204 -2.87 -3.83 -10.73
N ALA A 205 -3.45 -3.08 -11.68
CA ALA A 205 -2.83 -1.93 -12.33
C ALA A 205 -2.79 -0.64 -11.46
N GLY A 206 -3.15 -0.72 -10.17
CA GLY A 206 -2.98 0.36 -9.20
C GLY A 206 -3.68 1.66 -9.61
N LEU A 207 -2.93 2.71 -9.93
CA LEU A 207 -3.46 4.01 -10.39
C LEU A 207 -4.25 3.92 -11.70
N PHE A 208 -4.02 2.89 -12.50
CA PHE A 208 -4.63 2.66 -13.81
C PHE A 208 -5.68 1.55 -13.80
N ALA A 209 -6.06 1.03 -12.63
CA ALA A 209 -6.96 -0.12 -12.53
C ALA A 209 -8.34 0.15 -13.14
N GLN A 210 -8.86 1.37 -13.01
CA GLN A 210 -10.13 1.76 -13.63
C GLN A 210 -10.02 1.85 -15.16
N ASP A 211 -8.89 2.30 -15.69
CA ASP A 211 -8.66 2.39 -17.15
C ASP A 211 -8.53 1.00 -17.76
N VAL A 212 -7.83 0.09 -17.09
CA VAL A 212 -7.79 -1.33 -17.45
C VAL A 212 -9.20 -1.93 -17.46
N ALA A 213 -10.01 -1.69 -16.43
CA ALA A 213 -11.37 -2.23 -16.38
C ALA A 213 -12.24 -1.66 -17.53
N ARG A 214 -12.09 -0.37 -17.88
CA ARG A 214 -12.79 0.27 -19.00
C ARG A 214 -12.36 -0.27 -20.37
N SER A 215 -11.12 -0.70 -20.50
CA SER A 215 -10.59 -1.24 -21.75
C SER A 215 -11.07 -2.66 -22.07
N ILE A 216 -11.75 -3.34 -21.12
CA ILE A 216 -12.30 -4.68 -21.31
C ILE A 216 -13.75 -4.56 -21.81
N GLU A 217 -13.96 -4.76 -23.09
CA GLU A 217 -15.29 -4.78 -23.71
C GLU A 217 -16.16 -5.88 -23.08
N GLY A 218 -17.38 -5.51 -22.69
CA GLY A 218 -18.32 -6.41 -21.99
C GLY A 218 -18.22 -6.36 -20.47
N PHE A 219 -17.25 -5.65 -19.89
CA PHE A 219 -17.26 -5.41 -18.45
C PHE A 219 -18.32 -4.35 -18.07
N PRO A 220 -19.15 -4.57 -17.04
CA PRO A 220 -20.21 -3.63 -16.66
C PRO A 220 -19.63 -2.30 -16.17
N ALA A 221 -19.89 -1.22 -16.90
CA ALA A 221 -19.33 0.10 -16.61
C ALA A 221 -19.74 0.65 -15.23
N GLU A 222 -20.92 0.29 -14.75
CA GLU A 222 -21.46 0.67 -13.44
C GLU A 222 -20.72 0.00 -12.26
N ARG A 223 -19.91 -1.02 -12.54
CA ARG A 223 -19.04 -1.70 -11.56
C ARG A 223 -17.67 -1.06 -11.43
N ILE A 224 -17.34 -0.10 -12.29
CA ILE A 224 -16.07 0.61 -12.24
C ILE A 224 -16.23 1.82 -11.30
N PRO A 225 -15.54 1.83 -10.14
CA PRO A 225 -15.63 2.95 -9.21
C PRO A 225 -14.93 4.19 -9.80
N PRO A 226 -15.21 5.39 -9.27
CA PRO A 226 -14.47 6.58 -9.63
C PRO A 226 -12.99 6.43 -9.25
N ALA A 227 -12.13 7.20 -9.94
CA ALA A 227 -10.70 7.27 -9.68
C ALA A 227 -10.32 8.70 -9.29
N TYR A 228 -9.63 8.82 -8.16
CA TYR A 228 -9.06 10.08 -7.68
C TYR A 228 -7.61 9.88 -7.28
N TYR A 229 -6.81 10.93 -7.37
CA TYR A 229 -5.40 10.89 -7.04
C TYR A 229 -5.10 11.76 -5.82
N CYS A 230 -4.52 11.14 -4.79
CA CYS A 230 -4.09 11.85 -3.59
C CYS A 230 -2.59 11.68 -3.43
N LYS A 231 -1.85 12.71 -3.85
CA LYS A 231 -0.40 12.80 -3.72
C LYS A 231 -0.01 13.00 -2.26
N GLY A 232 1.08 12.42 -1.85
CA GLY A 232 1.71 12.59 -0.56
C GLY A 232 3.17 12.92 -0.74
N ASN A 233 3.57 14.10 -0.25
CA ASN A 233 4.94 14.58 -0.35
C ASN A 233 5.74 14.16 0.88
N TYR A 234 7.03 13.88 0.68
CA TYR A 234 7.96 13.50 1.73
C TYR A 234 9.15 14.44 1.77
N PHE A 235 9.64 14.69 2.99
CA PHE A 235 10.84 15.47 3.27
C PHE A 235 11.80 14.64 4.12
N ASN A 236 13.07 14.59 3.72
CA ASN A 236 14.14 13.99 4.51
C ASN A 236 14.66 14.97 5.54
N LEU A 237 15.08 14.47 6.69
CA LEU A 237 15.80 15.24 7.69
C LEU A 237 17.29 15.34 7.32
N SER A 238 17.84 16.54 7.27
CA SER A 238 19.28 16.73 7.27
C SER A 238 19.82 16.50 8.68
N GLY A 239 20.71 15.53 8.84
CA GLY A 239 21.32 15.19 10.11
C GLY A 239 20.76 13.92 10.75
N ARG A 240 21.03 13.74 12.03
CA ARG A 240 20.67 12.52 12.77
C ARG A 240 19.18 12.50 13.12
N ALA A 241 18.54 11.34 12.95
CA ALA A 241 17.18 11.12 13.39
C ALA A 241 17.03 11.31 14.91
N PRO A 242 15.98 12.04 15.38
CA PRO A 242 15.77 12.30 16.82
C PRO A 242 15.21 11.09 17.57
N PHE A 243 14.63 10.14 16.86
CA PHE A 243 13.90 8.98 17.41
C PHE A 243 14.43 7.67 16.85
N SER A 244 14.20 6.60 17.58
CA SER A 244 14.54 5.23 17.19
C SER A 244 13.32 4.44 16.72
N ARG A 245 12.12 4.96 16.97
CA ARG A 245 10.79 4.46 16.57
C ARG A 245 10.12 5.40 15.59
N LEU A 246 9.08 4.90 14.92
CA LEU A 246 8.19 5.76 14.15
C LEU A 246 7.36 6.61 15.12
N VAL A 247 7.14 7.88 14.78
CA VAL A 247 6.33 8.80 15.59
C VAL A 247 5.23 9.40 14.72
N TYR A 248 3.99 9.13 15.10
CA TYR A 248 2.79 9.62 14.41
C TYR A 248 1.98 10.49 15.38
N PRO A 249 1.61 11.71 15.02
CA PRO A 249 0.65 12.47 15.83
C PRO A 249 -0.70 11.73 15.86
N ALA A 250 -1.46 11.96 16.95
CA ALA A 250 -2.83 11.47 17.05
C ALA A 250 -3.66 12.00 15.87
N PRO A 251 -4.55 11.18 15.27
CA PRO A 251 -5.41 11.64 14.19
C PRO A 251 -6.27 12.82 14.63
N GLU A 252 -6.31 13.87 13.81
CA GLU A 252 -7.17 15.05 14.00
C GLU A 252 -8.27 15.07 12.92
N ALA A 253 -9.25 15.95 13.09
CA ALA A 253 -10.32 16.14 12.10
C ALA A 253 -9.78 16.51 10.70
N ALA A 254 -8.61 17.16 10.63
CA ALA A 254 -7.95 17.54 9.38
C ALA A 254 -7.11 16.43 8.74
N GLY A 255 -6.94 15.27 9.39
CA GLY A 255 -6.15 14.15 8.85
C GLY A 255 -5.22 13.49 9.86
N LEU A 256 -4.27 12.66 9.37
CA LEU A 256 -3.34 11.90 10.21
C LEU A 256 -2.09 12.70 10.66
N GLY A 257 -1.99 13.98 10.31
CA GLY A 257 -0.80 14.79 10.58
C GLY A 257 0.44 14.36 9.77
N VAL A 258 1.59 14.96 10.08
CA VAL A 258 2.88 14.63 9.46
C VAL A 258 3.59 13.57 10.29
N HIS A 259 3.75 12.39 9.72
CA HIS A 259 4.41 11.25 10.36
C HIS A 259 5.94 11.37 10.28
N LEU A 260 6.65 10.94 11.32
CA LEU A 260 8.05 10.60 11.23
C LEU A 260 8.18 9.11 10.97
N THR A 261 8.88 8.75 9.90
CA THR A 261 9.29 7.39 9.58
C THR A 261 10.81 7.30 9.54
N LEU A 262 11.33 6.09 9.63
CA LEU A 262 12.76 5.80 9.51
C LEU A 262 12.96 4.87 8.31
N ASP A 263 14.07 5.03 7.62
CA ASP A 263 14.55 3.98 6.73
C ASP A 263 15.40 2.94 7.50
N LEU A 264 15.85 1.92 6.79
CA LEU A 264 16.66 0.85 7.40
C LEU A 264 18.05 1.34 7.85
N ALA A 265 18.57 2.43 7.25
CA ALA A 265 19.79 3.09 7.67
C ALA A 265 19.58 4.00 8.91
N GLY A 266 18.35 4.20 9.34
CA GLY A 266 18.00 5.03 10.49
C GLY A 266 17.86 6.52 10.15
N GLN A 267 17.77 6.89 8.87
CA GLN A 267 17.47 8.26 8.46
C GLN A 267 16.00 8.58 8.67
N ALA A 268 15.71 9.77 9.18
CA ALA A 268 14.35 10.23 9.39
C ALA A 268 13.77 10.85 8.12
N ARG A 269 12.51 10.49 7.85
CA ARG A 269 11.68 11.03 6.78
C ARG A 269 10.34 11.46 7.35
N PHE A 270 9.85 12.58 6.90
CA PHE A 270 8.57 13.15 7.31
C PHE A 270 7.55 13.08 6.18
N GLY A 271 6.32 12.74 6.51
CA GLY A 271 5.25 12.61 5.54
C GLY A 271 4.54 11.25 5.60
N PRO A 272 3.65 11.00 4.65
CA PRO A 272 3.24 11.94 3.61
C PRO A 272 2.23 12.97 4.10
N ASP A 273 2.16 14.10 3.42
CA ASP A 273 1.02 15.01 3.51
C ASP A 273 -0.17 14.57 2.63
N VAL A 274 -1.12 15.48 2.41
CA VAL A 274 -2.30 15.25 1.57
C VAL A 274 -2.42 16.36 0.54
N GLU A 275 -2.32 15.99 -0.74
CA GLU A 275 -2.48 16.89 -1.88
C GLU A 275 -3.35 16.20 -2.93
N TRP A 276 -4.56 16.72 -3.18
CA TRP A 276 -5.45 16.21 -4.23
C TRP A 276 -5.02 16.79 -5.56
N ILE A 277 -4.80 15.91 -6.55
CA ILE A 277 -4.31 16.26 -7.89
C ILE A 277 -5.23 15.66 -8.96
N GLU A 278 -5.31 16.33 -10.11
CA GLU A 278 -6.14 15.89 -11.25
C GLU A 278 -5.40 14.98 -12.22
N ARG A 279 -4.07 15.07 -12.22
CA ARG A 279 -3.19 14.27 -13.09
C ARG A 279 -2.01 13.72 -12.29
N ILE A 280 -1.45 12.61 -12.74
CA ILE A 280 -0.26 12.01 -12.13
C ILE A 280 0.92 12.97 -12.30
N ASP A 281 1.46 13.40 -11.16
CA ASP A 281 2.60 14.29 -11.03
C ASP A 281 3.36 13.95 -9.75
N TYR A 282 4.65 13.68 -9.88
CA TYR A 282 5.51 13.26 -8.76
C TYR A 282 6.45 14.35 -8.25
N ASP A 283 6.40 15.56 -8.78
CA ASP A 283 7.23 16.67 -8.35
C ASP A 283 6.87 17.10 -6.92
N VAL A 284 7.87 17.37 -6.11
CA VAL A 284 7.69 17.85 -4.72
C VAL A 284 7.94 19.35 -4.70
N ASP A 285 6.91 20.12 -4.33
CA ASP A 285 7.05 21.55 -4.09
C ASP A 285 7.84 21.79 -2.79
N PRO A 286 9.05 22.41 -2.85
CA PRO A 286 9.83 22.72 -1.66
C PRO A 286 9.12 23.64 -0.66
N GLY A 287 8.23 24.53 -1.14
CA GLY A 287 7.46 25.45 -0.30
C GLY A 287 6.52 24.76 0.69
N ARG A 288 6.13 23.52 0.42
CA ARG A 288 5.31 22.71 1.35
C ARG A 288 6.02 22.39 2.68
N ALA A 289 7.35 22.52 2.76
CA ALA A 289 8.10 22.31 3.99
C ALA A 289 7.59 23.16 5.18
N GLU A 290 7.06 24.34 4.94
CA GLU A 290 6.54 25.23 6.00
C GLU A 290 5.42 24.56 6.82
N VAL A 291 4.49 23.87 6.14
CA VAL A 291 3.41 23.13 6.81
C VAL A 291 3.97 21.98 7.64
N PHE A 292 5.02 21.33 7.14
CA PHE A 292 5.68 20.24 7.85
C PHE A 292 6.35 20.72 9.14
N TYR A 293 7.06 21.86 9.12
CA TYR A 293 7.70 22.40 10.32
C TYR A 293 6.73 22.58 11.48
N ASN A 294 5.57 23.19 11.21
CA ASN A 294 4.55 23.42 12.25
C ASN A 294 4.01 22.10 12.81
N ALA A 295 3.68 21.15 11.95
CA ALA A 295 3.16 19.86 12.37
C ALA A 295 4.19 19.03 13.16
N ILE A 296 5.45 19.00 12.73
CA ILE A 296 6.51 18.23 13.37
C ILE A 296 6.87 18.82 14.73
N ARG A 297 6.95 20.16 14.84
CA ARG A 297 7.30 20.84 16.10
C ARG A 297 6.29 20.62 17.20
N SER A 298 5.08 20.19 16.91
CA SER A 298 4.10 19.81 17.93
C SER A 298 4.57 18.63 18.79
N TYR A 299 5.31 17.70 18.21
CA TYR A 299 5.85 16.52 18.89
C TYR A 299 7.39 16.48 18.98
N TRP A 300 8.08 17.30 18.19
CA TRP A 300 9.54 17.49 18.23
C TRP A 300 9.90 18.98 18.10
N PRO A 301 9.85 19.75 19.19
CA PRO A 301 10.09 21.20 19.17
C PRO A 301 11.49 21.61 18.72
N ASP A 302 12.49 20.73 18.87
CA ASP A 302 13.89 21.05 18.56
C ASP A 302 14.21 20.98 17.06
N LEU A 303 13.22 20.75 16.18
CA LEU A 303 13.42 20.77 14.73
C LEU A 303 13.87 22.15 14.26
N LYS A 304 15.10 22.23 13.72
CA LYS A 304 15.70 23.46 13.24
C LYS A 304 15.16 23.88 11.87
N ASP A 305 15.10 25.18 11.63
CA ASP A 305 14.80 25.73 10.31
C ASP A 305 15.83 25.25 9.29
N GLY A 306 15.41 25.02 8.05
CA GLY A 306 16.25 24.55 6.96
C GLY A 306 16.64 23.07 7.02
N ALA A 307 16.21 22.33 8.06
CA ALA A 307 16.57 20.92 8.22
C ALA A 307 15.79 19.94 7.30
N LEU A 308 14.66 20.37 6.77
CA LEU A 308 13.84 19.55 5.88
C LEU A 308 14.24 19.76 4.42
N GLN A 309 14.53 18.66 3.73
CA GLN A 309 14.87 18.66 2.31
C GLN A 309 13.83 17.88 1.52
N PRO A 310 13.30 18.39 0.38
CA PRO A 310 12.41 17.65 -0.48
C PRO A 310 13.00 16.27 -0.83
N ALA A 311 12.17 15.23 -0.76
CA ALA A 311 12.60 13.86 -1.05
C ALA A 311 11.88 13.33 -2.29
N TYR A 312 10.75 12.70 -2.11
CA TYR A 312 9.93 12.16 -3.18
C TYR A 312 8.44 12.32 -2.85
N SER A 313 7.60 12.01 -3.81
CA SER A 313 6.16 11.89 -3.58
C SER A 313 5.65 10.52 -4.03
N GLY A 314 4.52 10.11 -3.44
CA GLY A 314 3.75 8.96 -3.87
C GLY A 314 2.30 9.36 -4.12
N ILE A 315 1.59 8.62 -4.97
CA ILE A 315 0.20 8.88 -5.29
C ILE A 315 -0.64 7.70 -4.81
N ARG A 316 -1.68 8.01 -4.01
CA ARG A 316 -2.65 7.03 -3.52
C ARG A 316 -3.79 6.94 -4.52
N PRO A 317 -4.15 5.73 -5.03
CA PRO A 317 -5.38 5.53 -5.79
C PRO A 317 -6.58 5.63 -4.82
N LYS A 318 -7.37 6.68 -4.93
CA LYS A 318 -8.55 6.91 -4.09
C LYS A 318 -9.83 6.56 -4.85
N LEU A 319 -10.82 6.03 -4.13
CA LEU A 319 -12.16 5.74 -4.64
C LEU A 319 -13.17 6.79 -4.21
N GLN A 320 -12.83 7.64 -3.26
CA GLN A 320 -13.66 8.74 -2.76
C GLN A 320 -13.09 10.09 -3.16
N ALA A 321 -13.96 11.08 -3.34
CA ALA A 321 -13.57 12.46 -3.58
C ALA A 321 -12.99 13.13 -2.33
N ARG A 322 -12.40 14.31 -2.53
CA ARG A 322 -11.90 15.15 -1.43
C ARG A 322 -13.05 15.50 -0.47
N GLY A 323 -12.85 15.28 0.82
CA GLY A 323 -13.83 15.57 1.87
C GLY A 323 -14.81 14.46 2.17
N GLU A 324 -14.85 13.40 1.36
CA GLU A 324 -15.65 12.21 1.65
C GLU A 324 -14.92 11.27 2.62
N PRO A 325 -15.67 10.40 3.34
CA PRO A 325 -15.08 9.37 4.19
C PRO A 325 -14.14 8.46 3.42
N ALA A 326 -13.07 8.01 4.08
CA ALA A 326 -12.11 7.12 3.47
C ALA A 326 -12.75 5.79 3.05
N SER A 327 -12.59 5.41 1.78
CA SER A 327 -13.06 4.14 1.24
C SER A 327 -12.19 2.97 1.69
N ASP A 328 -12.78 1.80 1.76
CA ASP A 328 -12.08 0.53 1.91
C ASP A 328 -11.37 0.11 0.61
N PHE A 329 -10.61 -0.98 0.63
CA PHE A 329 -10.23 -1.69 -0.57
C PHE A 329 -11.47 -2.22 -1.29
N LEU A 330 -11.50 -2.13 -2.59
CA LEU A 330 -12.54 -2.72 -3.40
C LEU A 330 -11.92 -3.82 -4.28
N ILE A 331 -12.06 -5.06 -3.83
CA ILE A 331 -11.64 -6.24 -4.58
C ILE A 331 -12.90 -6.93 -5.07
N GLN A 332 -13.13 -6.89 -6.38
CA GLN A 332 -14.32 -7.44 -7.01
C GLN A 332 -13.97 -8.74 -7.75
N GLY A 333 -14.69 -9.80 -7.41
CA GLY A 333 -14.64 -11.07 -8.11
C GLY A 333 -15.85 -11.33 -9.00
N PRO A 334 -15.95 -12.53 -9.61
CA PRO A 334 -17.06 -12.89 -10.48
C PRO A 334 -18.46 -12.74 -9.83
N ALA A 335 -18.57 -12.96 -8.54
CA ALA A 335 -19.83 -12.80 -7.80
C ALA A 335 -20.32 -11.35 -7.74
N ASP A 336 -19.41 -10.37 -7.86
CA ASP A 336 -19.74 -8.94 -7.75
C ASP A 336 -20.21 -8.33 -9.08
N HIS A 337 -19.64 -8.79 -10.20
CA HIS A 337 -19.86 -8.18 -11.52
C HIS A 337 -20.33 -9.18 -12.60
N GLY A 338 -20.43 -10.46 -12.28
CA GLY A 338 -20.97 -11.46 -13.21
C GLY A 338 -20.03 -11.93 -14.33
N VAL A 339 -18.77 -11.51 -14.35
CA VAL A 339 -17.77 -11.89 -15.38
C VAL A 339 -16.90 -13.02 -14.84
N PRO A 340 -17.05 -14.27 -15.33
CA PRO A 340 -16.23 -15.39 -14.88
C PRO A 340 -14.74 -15.15 -15.12
N GLY A 341 -13.90 -15.52 -14.15
CA GLY A 341 -12.45 -15.44 -14.24
C GLY A 341 -11.84 -14.04 -14.11
N LEU A 342 -12.62 -12.96 -14.03
CA LEU A 342 -12.09 -11.62 -13.84
C LEU A 342 -12.08 -11.24 -12.36
N VAL A 343 -10.97 -10.67 -11.89
CA VAL A 343 -10.85 -10.02 -10.58
C VAL A 343 -10.25 -8.63 -10.75
N ASN A 344 -10.90 -7.62 -10.16
CA ASN A 344 -10.40 -6.24 -10.17
C ASN A 344 -10.01 -5.80 -8.76
N LEU A 345 -8.82 -5.18 -8.64
CA LEU A 345 -8.32 -4.57 -7.41
C LEU A 345 -8.32 -3.05 -7.56
N PHE A 346 -9.30 -2.38 -6.95
CA PHE A 346 -9.40 -0.92 -6.95
C PHE A 346 -9.05 -0.33 -5.59
N GLY A 347 -8.42 0.85 -5.59
CA GLY A 347 -8.14 1.59 -4.37
C GLY A 347 -7.13 0.92 -3.43
N ILE A 348 -6.21 0.11 -3.97
CA ILE A 348 -5.17 -0.52 -3.17
C ILE A 348 -4.09 0.52 -2.83
N GLU A 349 -4.33 1.26 -1.78
CA GLU A 349 -3.42 2.21 -1.15
C GLU A 349 -2.85 1.66 0.17
N SER A 350 -2.42 2.50 1.11
CA SER A 350 -2.09 2.01 2.47
C SER A 350 -3.33 1.35 3.11
N PRO A 351 -3.18 0.13 3.63
CA PRO A 351 -1.97 -0.64 3.95
C PRO A 351 -1.56 -1.71 2.91
N GLY A 352 -1.74 -1.48 1.62
CA GLY A 352 -1.55 -2.47 0.55
C GLY A 352 -0.19 -3.17 0.58
N LEU A 353 0.92 -2.48 0.91
CA LEU A 353 2.24 -3.08 1.05
C LEU A 353 2.24 -4.16 2.15
N THR A 354 1.75 -3.83 3.33
CA THR A 354 1.65 -4.78 4.46
C THR A 354 0.68 -5.91 4.14
N ALA A 355 -0.42 -5.61 3.47
CA ALA A 355 -1.50 -6.54 3.16
C ALA A 355 -1.19 -7.44 1.94
N ALA A 356 -0.09 -7.21 1.22
CA ALA A 356 0.14 -7.79 -0.11
C ALA A 356 0.01 -9.32 -0.14
N LEU A 357 0.63 -10.04 0.80
CA LEU A 357 0.52 -11.50 0.88
C LEU A 357 -0.93 -11.96 1.09
N ALA A 358 -1.64 -11.31 2.01
CA ALA A 358 -3.04 -11.63 2.29
C ALA A 358 -3.97 -11.24 1.12
N ILE A 359 -3.66 -10.18 0.37
CA ILE A 359 -4.35 -9.83 -0.88
C ILE A 359 -4.16 -10.96 -1.91
N GLY A 360 -2.94 -11.46 -2.09
CA GLY A 360 -2.67 -12.57 -3.00
C GLY A 360 -3.49 -13.82 -2.66
N ASP A 361 -3.53 -14.19 -1.40
CA ASP A 361 -4.31 -15.34 -0.93
C ASP A 361 -5.82 -15.12 -1.08
N HIS A 362 -6.30 -13.91 -0.79
CA HIS A 362 -7.71 -13.55 -0.96
C HIS A 362 -8.13 -13.63 -2.44
N VAL A 363 -7.31 -13.13 -3.37
CA VAL A 363 -7.58 -13.24 -4.81
C VAL A 363 -7.58 -14.70 -5.27
N ARG A 364 -6.64 -15.51 -4.79
CA ARG A 364 -6.61 -16.95 -5.09
C ARG A 364 -7.92 -17.63 -4.68
N GLU A 365 -8.50 -17.28 -3.53
CA GLU A 365 -9.79 -17.84 -3.11
C GLU A 365 -10.94 -17.41 -4.03
N LEU A 366 -10.94 -16.15 -4.51
CA LEU A 366 -11.99 -15.65 -5.42
C LEU A 366 -11.99 -16.34 -6.79
N VAL A 367 -10.83 -16.86 -7.25
CA VAL A 367 -10.69 -17.53 -8.55
C VAL A 367 -10.73 -19.07 -8.46
N ARG A 368 -10.88 -19.64 -7.27
CA ARG A 368 -11.04 -21.09 -7.06
C ARG A 368 -12.45 -21.61 -7.37
N GLY A 369 -13.42 -20.73 -7.41
CA GLY A 369 -14.81 -21.07 -7.75
C GLY A 369 -15.02 -21.03 -9.23
#